data_74121a16096d775d4d995eef494e9768
#
_entry.id   74121a16096d775d4d995eef494e9768
#
_cell.length_a   1.000
_cell.length_b   1.000
_cell.length_c   1.000
_cell.angle_alpha   90.00
_cell.angle_beta   90.00
_cell.angle_gamma   90.00
#
_symmetry.space_group_name_H-M   'P 1'
#
loop_
_entity.id
_entity.type
_entity.pdbx_description
1 polymer ?
#
loop_
_entity_poly.entity_id
_entity_poly.type
_entity_poly.pdbx_seq_one_letter_code
_entity_poly.pdbx_strand_id
1 'polypeptide(L)'
;ITESVVTLKKSYLKKFLGFDMEPAKVKEILTSLTFKVEEKEDEYVVTAPTFRSTKDISNQSDIVEEISRMYGYENFTPEPLKLDLIAPKGEGRFELEYSLKKAIADLTRFSEIHTYLWYQSDLLNTYKMDKSANLTVVNKAQNNILRDDLSWSMYEQCLLNSKYYNEYGIFEI
;
A
#
# COMPACT_ATOMS: atom_id res chain seq x y z
N ILE A 1 -12.65 27.14 13.54
CA ILE A 1 -12.11 26.46 12.35
C ILE A 1 -11.10 27.41 11.73
N THR A 2 -9.87 26.97 11.56
CA THR A 2 -8.80 27.74 10.92
C THR A 2 -8.75 27.41 9.43
N GLU A 3 -8.48 28.42 8.60
CA GLU A 3 -8.23 28.22 7.17
C GLU A 3 -6.92 27.39 7.00
N SER A 4 -6.90 26.46 6.05
CA SER A 4 -5.69 25.76 5.64
C SER A 4 -5.01 26.53 4.52
N VAL A 5 -3.71 26.77 4.67
CA VAL A 5 -2.90 27.45 3.65
C VAL A 5 -1.87 26.47 3.12
N VAL A 6 -1.90 26.23 1.82
CA VAL A 6 -1.00 25.29 1.14
C VAL A 6 -0.18 26.03 0.10
N THR A 7 1.12 25.82 0.10
CA THR A 7 2.01 26.34 -0.95
C THR A 7 2.17 25.28 -2.03
N LEU A 8 1.68 25.55 -3.24
CA LEU A 8 1.80 24.69 -4.41
C LEU A 8 2.93 25.19 -5.31
N LYS A 9 4.01 24.44 -5.44
CA LYS A 9 5.10 24.75 -6.37
C LYS A 9 4.65 24.53 -7.81
N LYS A 10 4.95 25.46 -8.73
CA LYS A 10 4.65 25.34 -10.16
C LYS A 10 5.32 24.11 -10.77
N SER A 11 6.56 23.79 -10.34
CA SER A 11 7.26 22.58 -10.76
C SER A 11 6.61 21.28 -10.28
N TYR A 12 5.99 21.30 -9.09
CA TYR A 12 5.24 20.16 -8.57
C TYR A 12 3.97 19.94 -9.39
N LEU A 13 3.21 21.01 -9.66
CA LEU A 13 2.03 20.94 -10.50
C LEU A 13 2.34 20.37 -11.89
N LYS A 14 3.36 20.93 -12.57
CA LYS A 14 3.83 20.42 -13.87
C LYS A 14 4.19 18.93 -13.84
N LYS A 15 4.93 18.50 -12.79
CA LYS A 15 5.33 17.11 -12.65
C LYS A 15 4.12 16.15 -12.58
N PHE A 16 3.06 16.53 -11.88
CA PHE A 16 1.87 15.69 -11.72
C PHE A 16 0.92 15.76 -12.90
N LEU A 17 0.75 16.93 -13.53
CA LEU A 17 -0.07 17.07 -14.71
C LEU A 17 0.61 16.50 -15.99
N GLY A 18 1.95 16.49 -16.02
CA GLY A 18 2.73 16.13 -17.22
C GLY A 18 2.93 17.27 -18.22
N PHE A 19 2.34 18.42 -17.99
CA PHE A 19 2.45 19.61 -18.84
C PHE A 19 2.38 20.89 -18.01
N ASP A 20 2.75 22.03 -18.62
CA ASP A 20 2.59 23.34 -18.00
C ASP A 20 1.17 23.87 -18.23
N MET A 21 0.41 24.05 -17.15
CA MET A 21 -0.90 24.69 -17.21
C MET A 21 -0.74 26.21 -17.09
N GLU A 22 -1.46 26.93 -17.95
CA GLU A 22 -1.47 28.40 -17.93
C GLU A 22 -1.88 28.93 -16.54
N PRO A 23 -1.13 29.89 -15.94
CA PRO A 23 -1.43 30.40 -14.61
C PRO A 23 -2.85 30.99 -14.47
N ALA A 24 -3.36 31.59 -15.54
CA ALA A 24 -4.73 32.10 -15.57
C ALA A 24 -5.75 30.97 -15.37
N LYS A 25 -5.51 29.81 -15.99
CA LYS A 25 -6.39 28.62 -15.87
C LYS A 25 -6.33 28.01 -14.48
N VAL A 26 -5.15 27.93 -13.88
CA VAL A 26 -4.99 27.46 -12.50
C VAL A 26 -5.79 28.34 -11.52
N LYS A 27 -5.67 29.66 -11.67
CA LYS A 27 -6.41 30.62 -10.83
C LYS A 27 -7.92 30.50 -11.06
N GLU A 28 -8.37 30.44 -12.32
CA GLU A 28 -9.77 30.28 -12.68
C GLU A 28 -10.38 29.04 -11.98
N ILE A 29 -9.71 27.89 -12.09
CA ILE A 29 -10.17 26.64 -11.49
C ILE A 29 -10.27 26.79 -9.96
N LEU A 30 -9.18 27.17 -9.30
CA LEU A 30 -9.17 27.26 -7.85
C LEU A 30 -10.14 28.31 -7.31
N THR A 31 -10.28 29.44 -7.99
CA THR A 31 -11.24 30.49 -7.60
C THR A 31 -12.69 30.02 -7.78
N SER A 32 -12.98 29.24 -8.83
CA SER A 32 -14.33 28.67 -9.02
C SER A 32 -14.73 27.73 -7.89
N LEU A 33 -13.75 27.11 -7.25
CA LEU A 33 -13.92 26.26 -6.06
C LEU A 33 -13.82 27.05 -4.73
N THR A 34 -13.85 28.37 -4.80
CA THR A 34 -13.80 29.29 -3.65
C THR A 34 -12.48 29.33 -2.90
N PHE A 35 -11.39 28.80 -3.47
CA PHE A 35 -10.06 28.99 -2.91
C PHE A 35 -9.56 30.42 -3.16
N LYS A 36 -8.82 30.99 -2.20
CA LYS A 36 -8.06 32.22 -2.43
C LYS A 36 -6.67 31.85 -2.95
N VAL A 37 -6.24 32.47 -4.04
CA VAL A 37 -4.99 32.13 -4.71
C VAL A 37 -4.13 33.36 -4.88
N GLU A 38 -2.94 33.35 -4.31
CA GLU A 38 -1.88 34.33 -4.54
C GLU A 38 -0.79 33.66 -5.40
N GLU A 39 -0.53 34.25 -6.58
CA GLU A 39 0.55 33.77 -7.44
C GLU A 39 1.85 34.47 -7.10
N LYS A 40 2.91 33.70 -6.96
CA LYS A 40 4.30 34.16 -6.87
C LYS A 40 5.10 33.61 -8.06
N GLU A 41 6.36 33.97 -8.14
CA GLU A 41 7.23 33.59 -9.26
C GLU A 41 7.24 32.06 -9.51
N ASP A 42 7.51 31.25 -8.48
CA ASP A 42 7.65 29.81 -8.58
C ASP A 42 6.54 28.99 -7.92
N GLU A 43 5.57 29.65 -7.31
CA GLU A 43 4.57 28.97 -6.48
C GLU A 43 3.22 29.69 -6.47
N TYR A 44 2.19 28.98 -6.07
CA TYR A 44 0.89 29.51 -5.66
C TYR A 44 0.70 29.32 -4.17
N VAL A 45 0.31 30.37 -3.45
CA VAL A 45 -0.17 30.26 -2.07
C VAL A 45 -1.68 30.13 -2.13
N VAL A 46 -2.19 28.97 -1.76
CA VAL A 46 -3.60 28.62 -1.88
C VAL A 46 -4.21 28.50 -0.49
N THR A 47 -5.22 29.31 -0.22
CA THR A 47 -5.99 29.25 1.03
C THR A 47 -7.30 28.53 0.79
N ALA A 48 -7.48 27.39 1.46
CA ALA A 48 -8.70 26.61 1.39
C ALA A 48 -9.83 27.27 2.20
N PRO A 49 -11.08 27.26 1.69
CA PRO A 49 -12.22 27.75 2.45
C PRO A 49 -12.43 26.88 3.71
N THR A 50 -12.99 27.47 4.76
CA THR A 50 -13.10 26.82 6.08
C THR A 50 -13.84 25.49 6.05
N PHE A 51 -14.78 25.29 5.15
CA PHE A 51 -15.51 24.01 4.99
C PHE A 51 -14.70 22.90 4.32
N ARG A 52 -13.55 23.23 3.69
CA ARG A 52 -12.59 22.32 3.06
C ARG A 52 -11.28 22.19 3.84
N SER A 53 -11.10 22.94 4.93
CA SER A 53 -9.81 23.03 5.65
C SER A 53 -9.59 21.88 6.65
N THR A 54 -10.64 21.17 7.08
CA THR A 54 -10.53 20.14 8.12
C THR A 54 -10.45 18.76 7.49
N LYS A 55 -9.27 18.12 7.57
CA LYS A 55 -9.01 16.77 7.06
C LYS A 55 -9.25 16.54 5.55
N ASP A 56 -9.27 17.62 4.80
CA ASP A 56 -9.51 17.61 3.36
C ASP A 56 -8.30 18.19 2.63
N ILE A 57 -8.14 19.50 2.63
CA ILE A 57 -7.02 20.19 1.95
C ILE A 57 -5.89 20.44 2.94
N SER A 58 -4.78 19.72 2.80
CA SER A 58 -3.64 19.78 3.73
C SER A 58 -2.28 19.87 3.05
N ASN A 59 -2.16 19.46 1.80
CA ASN A 59 -0.88 19.37 1.09
C ASN A 59 -1.01 19.71 -0.41
N GLN A 60 0.11 19.74 -1.12
CA GLN A 60 0.15 20.08 -2.54
C GLN A 60 -0.63 19.10 -3.42
N SER A 61 -0.64 17.83 -3.08
CA SER A 61 -1.36 16.80 -3.86
C SER A 61 -2.85 17.04 -3.85
N ASP A 62 -3.41 17.50 -2.73
CA ASP A 62 -4.84 17.79 -2.60
C ASP A 62 -5.23 18.95 -3.54
N ILE A 63 -4.36 19.98 -3.66
CA ILE A 63 -4.58 21.09 -4.61
C ILE A 63 -4.45 20.61 -6.07
N VAL A 64 -3.48 19.75 -6.36
CA VAL A 64 -3.33 19.16 -7.71
C VAL A 64 -4.55 18.32 -8.08
N GLU A 65 -5.11 17.56 -7.14
CA GLU A 65 -6.34 16.82 -7.34
C GLU A 65 -7.49 17.74 -7.74
N GLU A 66 -7.72 18.83 -7.02
CA GLU A 66 -8.76 19.80 -7.34
C GLU A 66 -8.58 20.40 -8.75
N ILE A 67 -7.35 20.76 -9.10
CA ILE A 67 -7.03 21.29 -10.43
C ILE A 67 -7.30 20.23 -11.51
N SER A 68 -6.82 19.00 -11.30
CA SER A 68 -6.95 17.91 -12.28
C SER A 68 -8.41 17.52 -12.50
N ARG A 69 -9.18 17.42 -11.43
CA ARG A 69 -10.59 17.08 -11.46
C ARG A 69 -11.41 18.10 -12.23
N MET A 70 -11.16 19.38 -12.01
CA MET A 70 -11.87 20.48 -12.67
C MET A 70 -11.38 20.73 -14.10
N TYR A 71 -10.13 20.39 -14.39
CA TYR A 71 -9.61 20.40 -15.75
C TYR A 71 -10.27 19.31 -16.61
N GLY A 72 -10.64 18.19 -16.00
CA GLY A 72 -11.24 17.02 -16.63
C GLY A 72 -10.19 15.96 -16.97
N TYR A 73 -10.34 14.77 -16.41
CA TYR A 73 -9.41 13.66 -16.65
C TYR A 73 -9.36 13.20 -18.11
N GLU A 74 -10.43 13.41 -18.86
CA GLU A 74 -10.53 13.17 -20.32
C GLU A 74 -9.60 14.06 -21.16
N ASN A 75 -9.13 15.17 -20.59
CA ASN A 75 -8.22 16.09 -21.27
C ASN A 75 -6.74 15.71 -21.10
N PHE A 76 -6.44 14.67 -20.31
CA PHE A 76 -5.09 14.15 -20.17
C PHE A 76 -4.80 13.12 -21.27
N THR A 77 -3.70 13.32 -21.99
CA THR A 77 -3.24 12.35 -22.98
C THR A 77 -2.31 11.34 -22.29
N PRO A 78 -2.69 10.04 -22.19
CA PRO A 78 -1.83 9.02 -21.62
C PRO A 78 -0.57 8.84 -22.46
N GLU A 79 0.60 8.91 -21.83
CA GLU A 79 1.85 8.55 -22.47
C GLU A 79 2.35 7.21 -21.92
N PRO A 80 2.81 6.28 -22.78
CA PRO A 80 3.41 5.04 -22.30
C PRO A 80 4.70 5.33 -21.56
N LEU A 81 4.92 4.61 -20.48
CA LEU A 81 6.17 4.70 -19.72
C LEU A 81 7.35 4.29 -20.60
N LYS A 82 8.35 5.13 -20.67
CA LYS A 82 9.64 4.83 -21.32
C LYS A 82 10.59 4.36 -20.22
N LEU A 83 10.75 3.05 -20.11
CA LEU A 83 11.66 2.43 -19.14
C LEU A 83 12.72 1.62 -19.89
N ASP A 84 13.94 1.74 -19.44
CA ASP A 84 15.01 0.84 -19.89
C ASP A 84 14.73 -0.56 -19.33
N LEU A 85 14.71 -1.56 -20.21
CA LEU A 85 14.62 -2.96 -19.81
C LEU A 85 15.96 -3.41 -19.23
N ILE A 86 16.17 -3.12 -17.97
CA ILE A 86 17.34 -3.58 -17.22
C ILE A 86 16.93 -4.84 -16.47
N ALA A 87 17.60 -5.96 -16.76
CA ALA A 87 17.38 -7.18 -15.98
C ALA A 87 17.71 -6.91 -14.51
N PRO A 88 16.78 -7.16 -13.58
CA PRO A 88 17.08 -7.00 -12.17
C PRO A 88 18.22 -7.92 -11.78
N LYS A 89 19.18 -7.42 -11.03
CA LYS A 89 20.18 -8.29 -10.40
C LYS A 89 19.45 -9.14 -9.38
N GLY A 90 19.54 -10.47 -9.53
CA GLY A 90 18.97 -11.39 -8.56
C GLY A 90 19.53 -11.10 -7.16
N GLU A 91 18.67 -11.02 -6.17
CA GLU A 91 19.11 -11.05 -4.79
C GLU A 91 19.38 -12.50 -4.43
N GLY A 92 20.59 -12.85 -4.05
CA GLY A 92 20.99 -14.22 -3.74
C GLY A 92 20.10 -14.93 -2.70
N ARG A 93 19.35 -14.17 -1.90
CA ARG A 93 18.34 -14.69 -0.98
C ARG A 93 17.21 -15.42 -1.73
N PHE A 94 16.66 -14.83 -2.78
CA PHE A 94 15.57 -15.45 -3.56
C PHE A 94 16.03 -16.70 -4.30
N GLU A 95 17.27 -16.66 -4.82
CA GLU A 95 17.87 -17.83 -5.49
C GLU A 95 18.10 -18.98 -4.50
N LEU A 96 18.56 -18.66 -3.29
CA LEU A 96 18.74 -19.64 -2.21
C LEU A 96 17.38 -20.23 -1.78
N GLU A 97 16.40 -19.37 -1.51
CA GLU A 97 15.05 -19.80 -1.13
C GLU A 97 14.42 -20.72 -2.19
N TYR A 98 14.49 -20.33 -3.46
CA TYR A 98 14.01 -21.15 -4.56
C TYR A 98 14.72 -22.50 -4.64
N SER A 99 16.05 -22.50 -4.48
CA SER A 99 16.85 -23.72 -4.50
C SER A 99 16.54 -24.66 -3.35
N LEU A 100 16.29 -24.11 -2.16
CA LEU A 100 15.87 -24.88 -0.97
C LEU A 100 14.49 -25.49 -1.18
N LYS A 101 13.52 -24.71 -1.63
CA LYS A 101 12.16 -25.18 -1.93
C LYS A 101 12.19 -26.34 -2.92
N LYS A 102 12.94 -26.13 -4.02
CA LYS A 102 13.10 -27.18 -5.03
C LYS A 102 13.76 -28.44 -4.47
N ALA A 103 14.83 -28.30 -3.68
CA ALA A 103 15.52 -29.44 -3.10
C ALA A 103 14.62 -30.23 -2.13
N ILE A 104 13.86 -29.54 -1.27
CA ILE A 104 12.93 -30.20 -0.35
C ILE A 104 11.86 -30.97 -1.15
N ALA A 105 11.21 -30.32 -2.11
CA ALA A 105 10.16 -30.95 -2.90
C ALA A 105 10.68 -32.19 -3.68
N ASP A 106 11.84 -32.07 -4.33
CA ASP A 106 12.42 -33.14 -5.14
C ASP A 106 12.91 -34.33 -4.30
N LEU A 107 13.50 -34.07 -3.12
CA LEU A 107 14.11 -35.12 -2.29
C LEU A 107 13.14 -35.79 -1.35
N THR A 108 12.14 -35.08 -0.84
CA THR A 108 11.26 -35.58 0.20
C THR A 108 9.85 -35.91 -0.28
N ARG A 109 9.45 -35.37 -1.43
CA ARG A 109 8.07 -35.39 -1.94
C ARG A 109 7.08 -34.66 -1.01
N PHE A 110 7.57 -33.76 -0.19
CA PHE A 110 6.74 -32.89 0.64
C PHE A 110 6.10 -31.80 -0.22
N SER A 111 4.90 -31.41 0.15
CA SER A 111 4.17 -30.33 -0.50
C SER A 111 4.48 -28.99 0.19
N GLU A 112 4.85 -27.97 -0.60
CA GLU A 112 4.95 -26.62 -0.08
C GLU A 112 3.56 -26.09 0.23
N ILE A 113 3.44 -25.43 1.36
CA ILE A 113 2.23 -24.72 1.76
C ILE A 113 2.56 -23.29 2.14
N HIS A 114 1.56 -22.43 2.09
CA HIS A 114 1.64 -21.06 2.58
C HIS A 114 0.53 -20.83 3.60
N THR A 115 0.91 -20.57 4.83
CA THR A 115 -0.04 -20.29 5.89
C THR A 115 -0.20 -18.77 6.08
N TYR A 116 -1.28 -18.36 6.74
CA TYR A 116 -1.53 -16.95 7.01
C TYR A 116 -0.50 -16.36 7.98
N LEU A 117 -0.30 -15.05 7.86
CA LEU A 117 0.62 -14.29 8.74
C LEU A 117 0.12 -14.13 10.18
N TRP A 118 -1.06 -14.58 10.49
CA TRP A 118 -1.69 -14.49 11.81
C TRP A 118 -2.09 -15.86 12.32
N TYR A 119 -2.11 -15.99 13.64
CA TYR A 119 -2.63 -17.19 14.28
C TYR A 119 -4.14 -17.27 14.21
N GLN A 120 -4.66 -18.48 14.12
CA GLN A 120 -6.09 -18.76 14.26
C GLN A 120 -6.49 -18.63 15.74
N SER A 121 -7.45 -17.76 16.05
CA SER A 121 -7.87 -17.50 17.42
C SER A 121 -8.39 -18.73 18.14
N ASP A 122 -9.10 -19.61 17.41
CA ASP A 122 -9.65 -20.86 17.97
C ASP A 122 -8.53 -21.82 18.38
N LEU A 123 -7.44 -21.88 17.63
CA LEU A 123 -6.27 -22.69 17.98
C LEU A 123 -5.61 -22.17 19.25
N LEU A 124 -5.35 -20.84 19.32
CA LEU A 124 -4.76 -20.22 20.50
C LEU A 124 -5.61 -20.44 21.75
N ASN A 125 -6.93 -20.31 21.65
CA ASN A 125 -7.86 -20.51 22.74
C ASN A 125 -7.90 -21.98 23.21
N THR A 126 -7.94 -22.91 22.26
CA THR A 126 -7.98 -24.35 22.55
C THR A 126 -6.76 -24.82 23.32
N TYR A 127 -5.58 -24.33 22.92
CA TYR A 127 -4.30 -24.70 23.55
C TYR A 127 -3.86 -23.74 24.63
N LYS A 128 -4.68 -22.74 24.97
CA LYS A 128 -4.42 -21.74 26.04
C LYS A 128 -3.06 -21.03 25.85
N MET A 129 -2.75 -20.68 24.61
CA MET A 129 -1.48 -20.04 24.29
C MET A 129 -1.51 -18.55 24.60
N ASP A 130 -0.53 -18.10 25.35
CA ASP A 130 -0.32 -16.66 25.56
C ASP A 130 0.55 -16.09 24.43
N LYS A 131 -0.05 -15.29 23.59
CA LYS A 131 0.57 -14.51 22.51
C LYS A 131 0.29 -13.02 22.65
N SER A 132 -0.01 -12.57 23.87
CA SER A 132 -0.36 -11.18 24.17
C SER A 132 0.77 -10.17 23.85
N ALA A 133 2.02 -10.63 23.83
CA ALA A 133 3.18 -9.83 23.46
C ALA A 133 3.36 -9.67 21.93
N ASN A 134 2.65 -10.45 21.12
CA ASN A 134 2.75 -10.39 19.68
C ASN A 134 2.05 -9.15 19.11
N LEU A 135 2.50 -8.70 17.95
CA LEU A 135 1.84 -7.62 17.21
C LEU A 135 0.42 -8.02 16.80
N THR A 136 -0.50 -7.08 16.90
CA THR A 136 -1.88 -7.27 16.49
C THR A 136 -2.24 -6.41 15.29
N VAL A 137 -3.08 -6.96 14.40
CA VAL A 137 -3.61 -6.23 13.27
C VAL A 137 -4.80 -5.39 13.73
N VAL A 138 -4.70 -4.08 13.59
CA VAL A 138 -5.76 -3.13 13.95
C VAL A 138 -6.98 -3.33 13.03
N ASN A 139 -8.16 -3.19 13.60
CA ASN A 139 -9.46 -3.32 12.89
C ASN A 139 -9.78 -4.72 12.35
N LYS A 140 -9.10 -5.74 12.83
CA LYS A 140 -9.45 -7.13 12.55
C LYS A 140 -10.03 -7.76 13.83
N ALA A 141 -11.30 -8.17 13.78
CA ALA A 141 -12.02 -8.65 14.98
C ALA A 141 -11.55 -10.03 15.46
N GLN A 142 -11.12 -10.89 14.52
CA GLN A 142 -10.65 -12.25 14.82
C GLN A 142 -9.35 -12.53 14.07
N ASN A 143 -8.56 -13.49 14.56
CA ASN A 143 -7.30 -13.88 13.94
C ASN A 143 -6.40 -12.66 13.67
N ASN A 144 -6.24 -11.82 14.69
CA ASN A 144 -5.56 -10.54 14.57
C ASN A 144 -4.14 -10.51 15.13
N ILE A 145 -3.67 -11.62 15.72
CA ILE A 145 -2.34 -11.73 16.31
C ILE A 145 -1.37 -12.23 15.23
N LEU A 146 -0.36 -11.42 14.92
CA LEU A 146 0.67 -11.82 13.96
C LEU A 146 1.52 -12.94 14.52
N ARG A 147 1.85 -13.91 13.68
CA ARG A 147 2.72 -15.02 14.07
C ARG A 147 4.16 -14.55 14.27
N ASP A 148 4.83 -15.13 15.22
CA ASP A 148 6.25 -14.97 15.51
C ASP A 148 7.08 -16.18 15.06
N ASP A 149 6.43 -17.33 14.80
CA ASP A 149 7.04 -18.54 14.28
C ASP A 149 6.04 -19.32 13.40
N LEU A 150 6.52 -20.34 12.70
CA LEU A 150 5.71 -21.19 11.83
C LEU A 150 5.07 -22.38 12.54
N SER A 151 5.53 -22.75 13.72
CA SER A 151 5.21 -24.03 14.37
C SER A 151 3.70 -24.26 14.53
N TRP A 152 3.00 -23.24 15.02
CA TRP A 152 1.55 -23.36 15.27
C TRP A 152 0.72 -23.33 14.00
N SER A 153 1.13 -22.54 13.02
CA SER A 153 0.46 -22.56 11.71
C SER A 153 0.65 -23.89 11.01
N MET A 154 1.85 -24.46 11.09
CA MET A 154 2.14 -25.79 10.57
C MET A 154 1.38 -26.89 11.32
N TYR A 155 1.30 -26.80 12.65
CA TYR A 155 0.51 -27.74 13.45
C TYR A 155 -0.97 -27.72 13.08
N GLU A 156 -1.56 -26.56 12.87
CA GLU A 156 -2.93 -26.43 12.36
C GLU A 156 -3.10 -27.17 11.02
N GLN A 157 -2.17 -26.97 10.08
CA GLN A 157 -2.22 -27.65 8.80
C GLN A 157 -2.04 -29.18 8.96
N CYS A 158 -1.23 -29.62 9.90
CA CYS A 158 -1.16 -31.05 10.24
C CYS A 158 -2.50 -31.59 10.73
N LEU A 159 -3.19 -30.91 11.61
CA LEU A 159 -4.52 -31.32 12.09
C LEU A 159 -5.56 -31.36 10.98
N LEU A 160 -5.51 -30.39 10.06
CA LEU A 160 -6.44 -30.35 8.93
C LEU A 160 -6.20 -31.49 7.95
N ASN A 161 -4.94 -31.77 7.60
CA ASN A 161 -4.58 -32.80 6.64
C ASN A 161 -4.72 -34.21 7.20
N SER A 162 -4.51 -34.45 8.49
CA SER A 162 -4.66 -35.76 9.13
C SER A 162 -6.07 -36.37 9.01
N LYS A 163 -7.08 -35.54 8.69
CA LYS A 163 -8.45 -36.00 8.43
C LYS A 163 -8.58 -36.77 7.09
N TYR A 164 -7.66 -36.54 6.17
CA TYR A 164 -7.74 -37.02 4.80
C TYR A 164 -6.60 -37.98 4.42
N TYR A 165 -5.43 -37.84 5.09
CA TYR A 165 -4.21 -38.55 4.74
C TYR A 165 -3.62 -39.22 5.97
N ASN A 166 -3.24 -40.48 5.83
CA ASN A 166 -2.53 -41.25 6.88
C ASN A 166 -1.04 -40.86 6.92
N GLU A 167 -0.47 -40.56 5.77
CA GLU A 167 0.93 -40.13 5.62
C GLU A 167 0.99 -38.94 4.66
N TYR A 168 1.69 -37.89 5.04
CA TYR A 168 1.94 -36.72 4.23
C TYR A 168 3.12 -35.91 4.80
N GLY A 169 3.77 -35.14 3.96
CA GLY A 169 4.79 -34.20 4.36
C GLY A 169 4.44 -32.81 3.83
N ILE A 170 4.56 -31.82 4.66
CA ILE A 170 4.36 -30.42 4.32
C ILE A 170 5.53 -29.58 4.78
N PHE A 171 5.82 -28.50 4.07
CA PHE A 171 6.84 -27.54 4.47
C PHE A 171 6.45 -26.12 4.09
N GLU A 172 7.02 -25.14 4.78
CA GLU A 172 6.91 -23.70 4.49
C GLU A 172 8.27 -23.05 4.74
N ILE A 173 8.68 -22.14 3.84
CA ILE A 173 9.92 -21.35 3.93
C ILE A 173 9.57 -19.87 3.80
#